data_43e5e66471dfdbfeaf62c17682e7c8ee
#
_entry.id   43e5e66471dfdbfeaf62c17682e7c8ee
#
_cell.length_a   1.000
_cell.length_b   1.000
_cell.length_c   1.000
_cell.angle_alpha   90.00
_cell.angle_beta   90.00
_cell.angle_gamma   90.00
#
_symmetry.space_group_name_H-M   'P 1'
#
loop_
_entity.id
_entity.type
_entity.pdbx_description
1 polymer ?
#
loop_
_entity_poly.entity_id
_entity_poly.type
_entity_poly.pdbx_seq_one_letter_code
_entity_poly.pdbx_strand_id
1 'polypeptide(L)'
;MAASSKSEVAAFLDQVAKMPAQSGDARLVFALXATVSRQPTWDXATELQADMFRTXGSXGGLXLQLCYFRGLGEFFSSDWHSSGEELLKLMTGIECQAGTTQLGKVLRHALKENEKRKIKGLVFIGDAMEENIDLVAQAAGKLGLLNVPLFMFQERGDPSTRAAFMELCRLSGGAYSQFDAASAAQLGELLKAVAIYAAGGIKALSDYSDHSGQNVKLLIQQLKS
;
A
#
# COMPACT_ATOMS: atom_id res chain seq x y z
N MET A 1 23.56 -2.87 -17.93
CA MET A 1 23.11 -3.21 -16.54
C MET A 1 22.03 -4.26 -16.66
N ALA A 2 22.29 -5.46 -16.11
CA ALA A 2 21.37 -6.58 -16.24
C ALA A 2 20.17 -6.39 -15.32
N ALA A 3 18.97 -6.47 -15.88
CA ALA A 3 17.74 -6.59 -15.07
C ALA A 3 17.84 -7.91 -14.30
N SER A 4 17.57 -7.88 -13.01
CA SER A 4 17.50 -9.10 -12.20
C SER A 4 16.55 -10.08 -12.87
N SER A 5 17.04 -11.29 -13.12
CA SER A 5 16.25 -12.28 -13.83
C SER A 5 15.01 -12.67 -13.02
N LYS A 6 13.92 -13.02 -13.69
CA LYS A 6 12.70 -13.53 -13.03
C LYS A 6 13.04 -14.70 -12.08
N SER A 7 14.12 -15.44 -12.33
CA SER A 7 14.55 -16.56 -11.49
C SER A 7 15.14 -16.09 -10.14
N GLU A 8 15.83 -14.94 -10.11
CA GLU A 8 16.42 -14.41 -8.87
C GLU A 8 15.33 -13.85 -7.94
N VAL A 9 14.34 -13.18 -8.51
CA VAL A 9 13.17 -12.69 -7.75
C VAL A 9 12.40 -13.90 -7.18
N ALA A 10 12.19 -14.94 -7.99
CA ALA A 10 11.51 -16.16 -7.54
C ALA A 10 12.31 -16.86 -6.42
N ALA A 11 13.62 -16.96 -6.54
CA ALA A 11 14.49 -17.57 -5.53
C ALA A 11 14.46 -16.76 -4.22
N PHE A 12 14.44 -15.43 -4.30
CA PHE A 12 14.32 -14.56 -3.12
C PHE A 12 12.95 -14.75 -2.45
N LEU A 13 11.87 -14.75 -3.23
CA LEU A 13 10.51 -14.95 -2.68
C LEU A 13 10.39 -16.33 -2.01
N ASP A 14 11.04 -17.35 -2.57
CA ASP A 14 11.11 -18.69 -1.98
C ASP A 14 11.89 -18.69 -0.65
N GLN A 15 12.95 -17.89 -0.55
CA GLN A 15 13.69 -17.71 0.71
C GLN A 15 12.85 -16.95 1.76
N VAL A 16 12.14 -15.89 1.36
CA VAL A 16 11.24 -15.14 2.27
C VAL A 16 10.13 -16.07 2.78
N ALA A 17 9.58 -16.92 1.90
CA ALA A 17 8.54 -17.89 2.27
C ALA A 17 9.06 -18.97 3.25
N LYS A 18 10.37 -19.23 3.26
CA LYS A 18 11.02 -20.20 4.16
C LYS A 18 11.50 -19.56 5.47
N MET A 19 11.48 -18.23 5.59
CA MET A 19 11.78 -17.59 6.88
C MET A 19 10.68 -17.96 7.88
N PRO A 20 11.07 -18.33 9.12
CA PRO A 20 10.06 -18.64 10.13
C PRO A 20 9.17 -17.41 10.32
N ALA A 21 7.89 -17.60 10.05
CA ALA A 21 6.87 -16.59 10.31
C ALA A 21 7.01 -16.19 11.78
N GLN A 22 7.37 -14.94 12.05
CA GLN A 22 7.21 -14.43 13.40
C GLN A 22 5.74 -14.64 13.77
N SER A 23 5.53 -15.34 14.85
CA SER A 23 4.24 -15.83 15.31
C SER A 23 3.13 -14.76 15.28
N GLY A 24 2.27 -14.87 14.32
CA GLY A 24 1.16 -13.95 14.08
C GLY A 24 1.18 -13.44 12.64
N ASP A 25 0.14 -13.73 11.91
CA ASP A 25 -0.01 -13.27 10.53
C ASP A 25 0.15 -11.75 10.45
N ALA A 26 1.10 -11.28 9.66
CA ALA A 26 1.27 -9.84 9.43
C ALA A 26 0.00 -9.30 8.74
N ARG A 27 -0.45 -8.12 9.13
CA ARG A 27 -1.69 -7.53 8.61
C ARG A 27 -1.38 -6.20 7.92
N LEU A 28 -1.85 -6.04 6.69
CA LEU A 28 -1.65 -4.82 5.91
C LEU A 28 -2.99 -4.36 5.33
N VAL A 29 -3.37 -3.13 5.60
CA VAL A 29 -4.57 -2.52 4.99
C VAL A 29 -4.18 -1.96 3.63
N PHE A 30 -4.98 -2.24 2.61
CA PHE A 30 -4.79 -1.76 1.25
C PHE A 30 -6.02 -0.94 0.84
N ALA A 31 -5.86 0.35 0.61
CA ALA A 31 -6.96 1.29 0.42
C ALA A 31 -6.84 2.04 -0.92
N LEU A 32 -8.00 2.26 -1.52
CA LEU A 32 -8.10 2.80 -2.87
C LEU A 32 -9.19 3.87 -3.02
N UNK A 33 -9.13 4.78 -3.85
CA UNK A 33 -9.91 5.60 -4.19
C UNK A 33 -10.52 5.13 -5.29
N ALA A 34 -11.68 4.75 -5.35
CA ALA A 34 -12.48 4.31 -6.49
C ALA A 34 -13.34 5.45 -7.06
N THR A 35 -12.69 6.56 -7.39
CA THR A 35 -13.35 7.75 -7.95
C THR A 35 -13.24 7.77 -9.48
N VAL A 36 -14.14 8.48 -10.14
CA VAL A 36 -14.23 8.56 -11.62
C VAL A 36 -12.92 9.07 -12.24
N SER A 37 -12.19 9.94 -11.55
CA SER A 37 -10.89 10.45 -12.02
C SER A 37 -9.88 9.33 -12.29
N ARG A 38 -10.03 8.18 -11.61
CA ARG A 38 -9.14 7.03 -11.74
C ARG A 38 -9.61 5.98 -12.76
N GLN A 39 -10.82 6.13 -13.31
CA GLN A 39 -11.38 5.14 -14.25
C GLN A 39 -10.43 4.78 -15.41
N PRO A 40 -9.75 5.77 -16.07
CA PRO A 40 -8.88 5.44 -17.22
C PRO A 40 -7.65 4.60 -16.86
N THR A 41 -7.23 4.63 -15.59
CA THR A 41 -6.03 3.91 -15.11
C THR A 41 -6.39 2.73 -14.21
N TRP A 42 -7.69 2.53 -13.94
CA TRP A 42 -8.17 1.52 -13.00
C TRP A 42 -7.76 0.11 -13.43
N ASP A 43 -7.92 -0.21 -14.70
CA ASP A 43 -7.57 -1.54 -15.22
C ASP A 43 -6.07 -1.81 -15.12
N UNK A 44 -5.42 -0.96 -15.31
CA UNK A 44 -4.10 -1.03 -15.20
C UNK A 44 -3.63 -1.17 -13.89
N ALA A 45 -4.16 -0.45 -13.15
CA ALA A 45 -3.86 -0.55 -11.74
C ALA A 45 -4.27 -1.92 -11.17
N THR A 46 -5.38 -2.44 -11.58
CA THR A 46 -5.87 -3.74 -11.11
C THR A 46 -4.89 -4.87 -11.44
N GLU A 47 -4.33 -4.88 -12.64
CA GLU A 47 -3.33 -5.90 -13.04
C GLU A 47 -2.07 -5.83 -12.19
N LEU A 48 -1.58 -4.62 -11.91
CA LEU A 48 -0.38 -4.41 -11.09
C LEU A 48 -0.61 -4.80 -9.63
N GLN A 49 -1.78 -4.47 -9.13
CA GLN A 49 -2.20 -4.83 -7.77
C GLN A 49 -2.38 -6.35 -7.65
N ALA A 50 -2.80 -7.01 -8.73
CA ALA A 50 -2.88 -8.47 -8.78
C ALA A 50 -1.50 -9.10 -8.52
N ASP A 51 -0.45 -8.56 -9.13
CA ASP A 51 0.92 -9.05 -8.89
C ASP A 51 1.37 -8.84 -7.45
N MET A 52 1.02 -7.70 -6.84
CA MET A 52 1.27 -7.47 -5.42
C MET A 52 0.50 -8.48 -4.57
N PHE A 53 -0.77 -8.70 -4.86
CA PHE A 53 -1.61 -9.64 -4.11
C PHE A 53 -1.10 -11.09 -4.26
N ARG A 54 -0.63 -11.49 -5.43
CA ARG A 54 0.03 -12.81 -5.62
C ARG A 54 1.32 -12.91 -4.80
N THR A 55 2.09 -11.87 -4.76
CA THR A 55 3.31 -11.76 -3.92
C THR A 55 2.95 -11.82 -2.44
N UNK A 56 2.03 -11.17 -2.16
CA UNK A 56 1.57 -11.14 -0.97
C UNK A 56 1.16 -12.37 -0.52
N GLY A 57 0.42 -13.15 -1.18
CA GLY A 57 -0.04 -14.49 -0.92
C GLY A 57 1.09 -15.51 -0.81
N SER A 58 2.17 -15.34 -1.51
CA SER A 58 3.37 -16.16 -1.38
C SER A 58 4.23 -15.85 -0.15
N UNK A 59 4.08 -14.70 0.36
CA UNK A 59 4.61 -14.40 1.37
C UNK A 59 4.09 -14.90 2.43
N GLY A 60 3.89 -15.98 2.89
CA GLY A 60 3.19 -16.70 3.91
C GLY A 60 2.95 -15.85 5.17
N GLY A 61 1.77 -15.92 5.66
CA GLY A 61 1.37 -15.22 6.89
C GLY A 61 1.06 -13.73 6.74
N LEU A 62 0.77 -13.24 5.53
CA LEU A 62 0.31 -11.86 5.33
C LEU A 62 -1.20 -11.79 5.05
N UNK A 63 -2.05 -11.11 5.76
CA UNK A 63 -3.29 -10.87 5.65
C UNK A 63 -3.44 -9.61 5.08
N LEU A 64 -4.22 -9.55 4.21
CA LEU A 64 -4.55 -8.29 3.55
C LEU A 64 -6.03 -7.95 3.72
N GLN A 65 -6.31 -6.65 3.93
CA GLN A 65 -7.70 -6.16 3.96
C GLN A 65 -7.83 -5.08 2.88
N LEU A 66 -8.78 -5.25 1.96
CA LEU A 66 -9.08 -4.25 0.94
C LEU A 66 -10.08 -3.23 1.50
N CYS A 67 -9.76 -1.95 1.34
CA CYS A 67 -10.67 -0.84 1.63
C CYS A 67 -10.82 0.01 0.37
N TYR A 68 -12.01 0.56 0.17
CA TYR A 68 -12.17 1.59 -0.85
C TYR A 68 -13.25 2.59 -0.43
N PHE A 69 -13.18 3.76 -1.02
CA PHE A 69 -14.24 4.75 -0.89
C PHE A 69 -14.61 5.29 -2.28
N ARG A 70 -15.87 5.68 -2.41
CA ARG A 70 -16.41 6.30 -3.63
C ARG A 70 -17.65 7.11 -3.28
N GLY A 71 -18.16 7.87 -4.24
CA GLY A 71 -19.38 8.65 -4.03
C GLY A 71 -19.26 9.66 -2.90
N LEU A 72 -20.38 10.03 -2.33
CA LEU A 72 -20.49 11.07 -1.28
C LEU A 72 -20.52 10.47 0.14
N GLY A 73 -19.78 9.43 0.40
CA GLY A 73 -19.72 8.86 1.75
C GLY A 73 -19.64 7.35 1.83
N GLU A 74 -19.62 6.67 0.69
CA GLU A 74 -19.50 5.22 0.68
C GLU A 74 -18.07 4.81 1.04
N PHE A 75 -17.95 3.98 2.06
CA PHE A 75 -16.70 3.37 2.50
C PHE A 75 -16.93 1.87 2.69
N PHE A 76 -16.07 1.07 2.13
CA PHE A 76 -16.12 -0.39 2.23
C PHE A 76 -14.81 -0.92 2.80
N SER A 77 -14.90 -1.95 3.61
CA SER A 77 -13.75 -2.75 4.04
C SER A 77 -14.10 -4.24 3.92
N SER A 78 -13.23 -5.02 3.31
CA SER A 78 -13.41 -6.46 3.21
C SER A 78 -13.08 -7.15 4.55
N ASP A 79 -13.31 -8.42 4.62
CA ASP A 79 -12.66 -9.27 5.62
C ASP A 79 -11.16 -9.33 5.36
N TRP A 80 -10.41 -9.94 6.27
CA TRP A 80 -8.97 -10.19 6.11
C TRP A 80 -8.75 -11.44 5.29
N HIS A 81 -7.97 -11.34 4.23
CA HIS A 81 -7.72 -12.42 3.28
C HIS A 81 -6.23 -12.76 3.23
N SER A 82 -5.91 -14.04 3.15
CA SER A 82 -4.55 -14.52 2.89
C SER A 82 -4.32 -14.81 1.38
N SER A 83 -5.40 -14.81 0.60
CA SER A 83 -5.35 -15.07 -0.84
C SER A 83 -5.43 -13.78 -1.65
N GLY A 84 -4.41 -13.51 -2.45
CA GLY A 84 -4.42 -12.40 -3.38
C GLY A 84 -5.48 -12.54 -4.47
N GLU A 85 -5.85 -13.76 -4.81
CA GLU A 85 -6.91 -14.02 -5.81
C GLU A 85 -8.28 -13.57 -5.31
N GLU A 86 -8.56 -13.76 -4.02
CA GLU A 86 -9.81 -13.27 -3.43
C GLU A 86 -9.90 -11.76 -3.47
N LEU A 87 -8.80 -11.08 -3.14
CA LEU A 87 -8.74 -9.62 -3.22
C LEU A 87 -8.90 -9.12 -4.66
N LEU A 88 -8.28 -9.82 -5.61
CA LEU A 88 -8.41 -9.47 -7.03
C LEU A 88 -9.87 -9.58 -7.49
N LYS A 89 -10.58 -10.64 -7.08
CA LYS A 89 -12.02 -10.78 -7.39
C LYS A 89 -12.84 -9.63 -6.81
N LEU A 90 -12.53 -9.20 -5.59
CA LEU A 90 -13.21 -8.06 -4.98
C LEU A 90 -12.92 -6.77 -5.79
N MET A 91 -11.67 -6.56 -6.20
CA MET A 91 -11.27 -5.38 -6.96
C MET A 91 -11.92 -5.30 -8.34
N THR A 92 -12.02 -6.43 -9.06
CA THR A 92 -12.63 -6.46 -10.40
C THR A 92 -14.12 -6.13 -10.36
N GLY A 93 -14.76 -6.27 -9.20
CA GLY A 93 -16.17 -5.89 -9.01
C GLY A 93 -16.39 -4.43 -8.61
N ILE A 94 -15.32 -3.64 -8.42
CA ILE A 94 -15.46 -2.25 -7.99
C ILE A 94 -15.69 -1.35 -9.22
N GLU A 95 -16.79 -0.60 -9.18
CA GLU A 95 -17.08 0.46 -10.15
C GLU A 95 -16.72 1.82 -9.55
N CYS A 96 -15.96 2.62 -10.29
CA CYS A 96 -15.61 3.97 -9.88
C CYS A 96 -16.85 4.88 -9.93
N GLN A 97 -17.03 5.73 -8.92
CA GLN A 97 -18.16 6.66 -8.84
C GLN A 97 -17.66 8.06 -8.49
N ALA A 98 -18.30 9.08 -9.04
CA ALA A 98 -17.98 10.47 -8.71
C ALA A 98 -18.14 10.70 -7.19
N GLY A 99 -17.17 11.39 -6.61
CA GLY A 99 -17.18 11.63 -5.17
C GLY A 99 -15.96 12.40 -4.71
N THR A 100 -15.86 12.60 -3.42
CA THR A 100 -14.75 13.29 -2.78
C THR A 100 -13.85 12.31 -2.04
N THR A 101 -12.64 12.72 -1.71
CA THR A 101 -11.72 11.90 -0.93
C THR A 101 -12.27 11.67 0.48
N GLN A 102 -12.03 10.47 1.00
CA GLN A 102 -12.47 10.07 2.35
C GLN A 102 -11.31 9.37 3.09
N LEU A 103 -10.11 9.91 2.93
CA LEU A 103 -8.89 9.37 3.53
C LEU A 103 -8.99 9.33 5.05
N GLY A 104 -9.62 10.34 5.65
CA GLY A 104 -9.88 10.37 7.10
C GLY A 104 -10.67 9.16 7.59
N LYS A 105 -11.62 8.63 6.78
CA LYS A 105 -12.33 7.38 7.13
C LYS A 105 -11.39 6.18 7.07
N VAL A 106 -10.55 6.12 6.05
CA VAL A 106 -9.55 5.05 5.88
C VAL A 106 -8.61 5.01 7.09
N LEU A 107 -8.06 6.16 7.51
CA LEU A 107 -7.12 6.20 8.64
C LEU A 107 -7.81 5.84 9.96
N ARG A 108 -9.03 6.31 10.19
CA ARG A 108 -9.78 5.93 11.39
C ARG A 108 -10.13 4.43 11.39
N HIS A 109 -10.41 3.86 10.23
CA HIS A 109 -10.64 2.41 10.10
C HIS A 109 -9.34 1.65 10.45
N ALA A 110 -8.19 2.08 9.93
CA ALA A 110 -6.89 1.46 10.24
C ALA A 110 -6.59 1.51 11.75
N LEU A 111 -6.90 2.63 12.43
CA LEU A 111 -6.75 2.74 13.87
C LEU A 111 -7.60 1.69 14.59
N LYS A 112 -8.89 1.55 14.22
CA LYS A 112 -9.80 0.55 14.80
C LYS A 112 -9.31 -0.88 14.56
N GLU A 113 -8.82 -1.17 13.37
CA GLU A 113 -8.27 -2.51 13.05
C GLU A 113 -7.01 -2.80 13.87
N ASN A 114 -6.15 -1.78 14.05
CA ASN A 114 -4.94 -1.92 14.86
C ASN A 114 -5.26 -2.15 16.35
N GLU A 115 -6.36 -1.58 16.86
CA GLU A 115 -6.84 -1.84 18.22
C GLU A 115 -7.26 -3.31 18.42
N LYS A 116 -7.88 -3.91 17.40
CA LYS A 116 -8.31 -5.33 17.44
C LYS A 116 -7.10 -6.26 17.39
N ARG A 117 -6.16 -5.96 16.50
CA ARG A 117 -4.93 -6.73 16.29
C ARG A 117 -3.96 -5.89 15.45
N LYS A 118 -2.72 -5.85 15.86
CA LYS A 118 -1.65 -5.05 15.23
C LYS A 118 -1.65 -5.18 13.71
N ILE A 119 -1.62 -4.03 13.00
CA ILE A 119 -1.36 -3.98 11.57
C ILE A 119 0.06 -3.46 11.33
N LYS A 120 0.67 -3.86 10.23
CA LYS A 120 2.08 -3.53 9.90
C LYS A 120 2.20 -2.30 9.02
N GLY A 121 1.08 -1.80 8.50
CA GLY A 121 1.04 -0.59 7.70
C GLY A 121 -0.26 -0.44 6.96
N LEU A 122 -0.38 0.69 6.27
CA LEU A 122 -1.51 0.98 5.38
C LEU A 122 -0.95 1.49 4.06
N VAL A 123 -1.33 0.83 2.97
CA VAL A 123 -1.09 1.30 1.60
C VAL A 123 -2.30 2.12 1.17
N PHE A 124 -2.07 3.29 0.60
CA PHE A 124 -3.13 4.10 -0.01
C PHE A 124 -2.73 4.51 -1.43
N ILE A 125 -3.63 4.31 -2.38
CA ILE A 125 -3.44 4.74 -3.77
C ILE A 125 -4.57 5.71 -4.12
N GLY A 126 -4.19 6.93 -4.53
CA GLY A 126 -5.16 7.96 -4.89
C GLY A 126 -4.54 9.10 -5.69
N ASP A 127 -5.40 9.93 -6.27
CA ASP A 127 -4.98 11.03 -7.17
C ASP A 127 -5.30 12.43 -6.63
N ALA A 128 -6.02 12.52 -5.52
CA ALA A 128 -6.49 13.79 -4.97
C ALA A 128 -6.53 13.80 -3.43
N MET A 129 -6.50 14.97 -2.85
CA MET A 129 -6.68 15.21 -1.42
C MET A 129 -7.51 16.47 -1.24
N GLU A 130 -8.80 16.32 -0.95
CA GLU A 130 -9.76 17.41 -0.83
C GLU A 130 -10.20 17.65 0.62
N GLU A 131 -9.81 16.77 1.54
CA GLU A 131 -10.16 16.87 2.95
C GLU A 131 -9.29 17.90 3.66
N ASN A 132 -9.79 18.43 4.78
CA ASN A 132 -8.98 19.28 5.65
C ASN A 132 -7.79 18.48 6.18
N ILE A 133 -6.58 18.90 5.82
CA ILE A 133 -5.35 18.19 6.14
C ILE A 133 -5.13 18.04 7.65
N ASP A 134 -5.51 19.04 8.47
CA ASP A 134 -5.30 18.99 9.91
C ASP A 134 -6.06 17.84 10.57
N LEU A 135 -7.28 17.56 10.08
CA LEU A 135 -8.09 16.46 10.60
C LEU A 135 -7.52 15.09 10.23
N VAL A 136 -7.00 14.97 9.02
CA VAL A 136 -6.39 13.73 8.53
C VAL A 136 -5.01 13.52 9.17
N ALA A 137 -4.23 14.58 9.32
CA ALA A 137 -2.90 14.56 9.95
C ALA A 137 -2.95 14.05 11.40
N GLN A 138 -4.01 14.41 12.14
CA GLN A 138 -4.19 13.91 13.51
C GLN A 138 -4.27 12.38 13.54
N ALA A 139 -5.01 11.78 12.60
CA ALA A 139 -5.12 10.32 12.51
C ALA A 139 -3.79 9.70 12.05
N ALA A 140 -3.09 10.33 11.10
CA ALA A 140 -1.78 9.86 10.64
C ALA A 140 -0.74 9.88 11.78
N GLY A 141 -0.72 10.94 12.58
CA GLY A 141 0.17 11.03 13.75
C GLY A 141 -0.12 9.92 14.78
N LYS A 142 -1.40 9.62 15.03
CA LYS A 142 -1.78 8.50 15.91
C LYS A 142 -1.26 7.16 15.38
N LEU A 143 -1.38 6.93 14.06
CA LEU A 143 -0.84 5.72 13.42
C LEU A 143 0.68 5.65 13.59
N GLY A 144 1.38 6.78 13.43
CA GLY A 144 2.82 6.87 13.67
C GLY A 144 3.23 6.47 15.08
N LEU A 145 2.53 7.00 16.09
CA LEU A 145 2.78 6.63 17.49
C LEU A 145 2.57 5.13 17.75
N LEU A 146 1.72 4.49 16.96
CA LEU A 146 1.44 3.05 17.04
C LEU A 146 2.37 2.22 16.15
N ASN A 147 3.34 2.85 15.50
CA ASN A 147 4.26 2.22 14.53
C ASN A 147 3.49 1.56 13.37
N VAL A 148 2.54 2.30 12.80
CA VAL A 148 1.78 1.88 11.62
C VAL A 148 2.07 2.88 10.49
N PRO A 149 3.08 2.63 9.66
CA PRO A 149 3.46 3.56 8.59
C PRO A 149 2.41 3.61 7.47
N LEU A 150 2.27 4.79 6.87
CA LEU A 150 1.43 5.02 5.69
C LEU A 150 2.31 4.98 4.43
N PHE A 151 1.98 4.13 3.49
CA PHE A 151 2.61 4.05 2.18
C PHE A 151 1.66 4.70 1.17
N MET A 152 1.97 5.96 0.80
CA MET A 152 1.06 6.77 -0.02
C MET A 152 1.56 6.81 -1.45
N PHE A 153 0.78 6.27 -2.36
CA PHE A 153 1.09 6.22 -3.79
C PHE A 153 0.17 7.19 -4.53
N GLN A 154 0.75 8.30 -5.00
CA GLN A 154 -0.02 9.33 -5.70
C GLN A 154 -0.04 9.04 -7.20
N GLU A 155 -1.22 8.88 -7.76
CA GLU A 155 -1.40 8.86 -9.20
C GLU A 155 -1.45 10.30 -9.71
N ARG A 156 -0.73 10.57 -10.81
CA ARG A 156 -0.58 11.91 -11.38
C ARG A 156 0.25 12.85 -10.47
N GLY A 157 0.26 14.13 -10.79
CA GLY A 157 1.23 15.07 -10.20
C GLY A 157 0.63 16.31 -9.58
N ASP A 158 -0.56 16.25 -8.99
CA ASP A 158 -1.11 17.44 -8.31
C ASP A 158 -0.22 17.85 -7.13
N PRO A 159 0.33 19.09 -7.14
CA PRO A 159 1.26 19.52 -6.09
C PRO A 159 0.64 19.61 -4.68
N SER A 160 -0.65 19.96 -4.58
CA SER A 160 -1.30 20.08 -3.26
C SER A 160 -1.50 18.70 -2.63
N THR A 161 -1.93 17.73 -3.44
CA THR A 161 -2.05 16.32 -3.03
C THR A 161 -0.69 15.77 -2.61
N ARG A 162 0.36 16.07 -3.39
CA ARG A 162 1.73 15.65 -3.07
C ARG A 162 2.16 16.16 -1.69
N ALA A 163 1.97 17.46 -1.43
CA ALA A 163 2.34 18.06 -0.15
C ALA A 163 1.60 17.40 1.01
N ALA A 164 0.30 17.15 0.84
CA ALA A 164 -0.52 16.49 1.85
C ALA A 164 -0.05 15.05 2.10
N PHE A 165 0.14 14.25 1.05
CA PHE A 165 0.57 12.85 1.19
C PHE A 165 1.96 12.74 1.82
N MET A 166 2.90 13.61 1.45
CA MET A 166 4.24 13.63 2.04
C MET A 166 4.17 13.94 3.54
N GLU A 167 3.32 14.90 3.95
CA GLU A 167 3.14 15.24 5.37
C GLU A 167 2.53 14.06 6.15
N LEU A 168 1.51 13.39 5.59
CA LEU A 168 0.91 12.22 6.25
C LEU A 168 1.92 11.08 6.41
N CYS A 169 2.77 10.86 5.40
CA CYS A 169 3.85 9.87 5.48
C CYS A 169 4.86 10.25 6.55
N ARG A 170 5.28 11.52 6.61
CA ARG A 170 6.20 12.01 7.64
C ARG A 170 5.66 11.78 9.04
N LEU A 171 4.39 12.09 9.26
CA LEU A 171 3.72 11.95 10.58
C LEU A 171 3.58 10.48 11.01
N SER A 172 3.47 9.57 10.05
CA SER A 172 3.28 8.14 10.34
C SER A 172 4.57 7.33 10.30
N GLY A 173 5.69 7.93 9.91
CA GLY A 173 6.96 7.20 9.68
C GLY A 173 6.89 6.30 8.45
N GLY A 174 6.11 6.70 7.45
CA GLY A 174 5.89 5.94 6.22
C GLY A 174 6.64 6.50 5.02
N ALA A 175 6.15 6.23 3.83
CA ALA A 175 6.84 6.62 2.60
C ALA A 175 5.87 7.01 1.49
N TYR A 176 6.28 7.97 0.68
CA TYR A 176 5.51 8.52 -0.45
C TYR A 176 6.20 8.19 -1.77
N SER A 177 5.42 7.87 -2.79
CA SER A 177 5.90 7.79 -4.16
C SER A 177 4.80 8.24 -5.13
N GLN A 178 5.22 8.91 -6.20
CA GLN A 178 4.34 9.29 -7.29
C GLN A 178 4.48 8.28 -8.43
N PHE A 179 3.39 8.01 -9.14
CA PHE A 179 3.40 7.17 -10.33
C PHE A 179 2.40 7.70 -11.37
N ASP A 180 2.53 7.22 -12.58
CA ASP A 180 1.59 7.51 -13.68
C ASP A 180 1.39 6.24 -14.53
N ALA A 181 0.58 6.33 -15.57
CA ALA A 181 0.29 5.19 -16.44
C ALA A 181 1.55 4.63 -17.13
N ALA A 182 2.56 5.50 -17.41
CA ALA A 182 3.82 5.06 -18.03
C ALA A 182 4.76 4.38 -17.03
N SER A 183 4.56 4.60 -15.73
CA SER A 183 5.40 4.04 -14.65
C SER A 183 4.67 2.97 -13.83
N ALA A 184 3.69 2.31 -14.43
CA ALA A 184 2.87 1.30 -13.77
C ALA A 184 3.72 0.14 -13.19
N ALA A 185 4.77 -0.29 -13.91
CA ALA A 185 5.69 -1.32 -13.40
C ALA A 185 6.43 -0.87 -12.12
N GLN A 186 6.70 0.43 -11.99
CA GLN A 186 7.30 1.03 -10.78
C GLN A 186 6.35 0.87 -9.58
N LEU A 187 5.05 1.12 -9.77
CA LEU A 187 4.06 0.90 -8.69
C LEU A 187 4.08 -0.57 -8.24
N GLY A 188 4.09 -1.51 -9.18
CA GLY A 188 4.18 -2.94 -8.88
C GLY A 188 5.39 -3.28 -8.02
N GLU A 189 6.59 -2.76 -8.36
CA GLU A 189 7.81 -2.96 -7.56
C GLU A 189 7.67 -2.40 -6.15
N LEU A 190 7.11 -1.20 -6.02
CA LEU A 190 6.93 -0.54 -4.72
C LEU A 190 5.92 -1.28 -3.84
N LEU A 191 4.83 -1.78 -4.42
CA LEU A 191 3.84 -2.57 -3.70
C LEU A 191 4.42 -3.90 -3.20
N LYS A 192 5.25 -4.55 -4.02
CA LYS A 192 6.00 -5.76 -3.58
C LYS A 192 6.94 -5.44 -2.41
N ALA A 193 7.65 -4.30 -2.48
CA ALA A 193 8.53 -3.86 -1.40
C ALA A 193 7.76 -3.63 -0.09
N VAL A 194 6.57 -3.02 -0.16
CA VAL A 194 5.72 -2.82 1.04
C VAL A 194 5.24 -4.16 1.59
N ALA A 195 4.87 -5.12 0.74
CA ALA A 195 4.48 -6.46 1.19
C ALA A 195 5.63 -7.17 1.92
N ILE A 196 6.85 -7.07 1.39
CA ILE A 196 8.06 -7.63 2.02
C ILE A 196 8.33 -6.94 3.37
N TYR A 197 8.20 -5.62 3.44
CA TYR A 197 8.32 -4.86 4.69
C TYR A 197 7.28 -5.33 5.72
N ALA A 198 6.03 -5.47 5.31
CA ALA A 198 4.95 -5.89 6.22
C ALA A 198 5.20 -7.29 6.79
N ALA A 199 5.73 -8.20 5.98
CA ALA A 199 6.01 -9.58 6.38
C ALA A 199 7.28 -9.71 7.25
N GLY A 200 8.37 -9.01 6.90
CA GLY A 200 9.68 -9.21 7.50
C GLY A 200 10.38 -7.96 8.04
N GLY A 201 9.73 -6.80 8.02
CA GLY A 201 10.27 -5.55 8.54
C GLY A 201 11.34 -4.93 7.65
N ILE A 202 12.02 -3.91 8.20
CA ILE A 202 13.02 -3.12 7.46
C ILE A 202 14.24 -3.97 7.02
N LYS A 203 14.57 -5.01 7.78
CA LYS A 203 15.68 -5.89 7.43
C LYS A 203 15.38 -6.67 6.13
N ALA A 204 14.22 -7.33 6.08
CA ALA A 204 13.81 -8.07 4.87
C ALA A 204 13.73 -7.15 3.65
N LEU A 205 13.24 -5.92 3.85
CA LEU A 205 13.18 -4.93 2.77
C LEU A 205 14.58 -4.48 2.33
N SER A 206 15.53 -4.30 3.26
CA SER A 206 16.92 -3.96 2.92
C SER A 206 17.59 -5.07 2.11
N ASP A 207 17.43 -6.32 2.54
CA ASP A 207 17.98 -7.47 1.84
C ASP A 207 17.40 -7.58 0.40
N TYR A 208 16.11 -7.28 0.25
CA TYR A 208 15.46 -7.21 -1.07
C TYR A 208 16.02 -6.07 -1.94
N SER A 209 16.33 -4.92 -1.34
CA SER A 209 16.75 -3.72 -2.07
C SER A 209 18.10 -3.88 -2.77
N ASP A 210 18.96 -4.77 -2.29
CA ASP A 210 20.27 -5.02 -2.92
C ASP A 210 20.12 -5.58 -4.34
N HIS A 211 18.95 -6.14 -4.64
CA HIS A 211 18.60 -6.73 -5.91
C HIS A 211 17.48 -5.97 -6.65
N SER A 212 17.13 -4.78 -6.18
CA SER A 212 15.93 -4.04 -6.64
C SER A 212 16.30 -2.67 -7.22
N GLY A 213 15.34 -2.07 -7.90
CA GLY A 213 15.50 -0.76 -8.54
C GLY A 213 15.66 0.42 -7.57
N GLN A 214 16.01 1.57 -8.14
CA GLN A 214 16.24 2.83 -7.42
C GLN A 214 15.05 3.23 -6.54
N ASN A 215 13.83 2.97 -6.99
CA ASN A 215 12.60 3.37 -6.30
C ASN A 215 12.43 2.67 -4.95
N VAL A 216 12.82 1.39 -4.86
CA VAL A 216 12.79 0.63 -3.60
C VAL A 216 13.81 1.22 -2.60
N LYS A 217 14.98 1.62 -3.10
CA LYS A 217 16.01 2.25 -2.25
C LYS A 217 15.51 3.58 -1.68
N LEU A 218 14.81 4.40 -2.48
CA LEU A 218 14.22 5.65 -2.02
C LEU A 218 13.12 5.39 -0.96
N LEU A 219 12.32 4.36 -1.15
CA LEU A 219 11.30 3.96 -0.15
C LEU A 219 11.96 3.63 1.20
N ILE A 220 13.07 2.86 1.16
CA ILE A 220 13.82 2.49 2.37
C ILE A 220 14.39 3.72 3.09
N GLN A 221 14.93 4.69 2.34
CA GLN A 221 15.46 5.90 2.92
C GLN A 221 14.38 6.67 3.68
N GLN A 222 13.19 6.76 3.12
CA GLN A 222 12.05 7.42 3.80
C GLN A 222 11.66 6.70 5.09
N LEU A 223 11.65 5.37 5.09
CA LEU A 223 11.27 4.56 6.27
C LEU A 223 12.30 4.64 7.41
N LYS A 224 13.54 5.06 7.13
CA LYS A 224 14.61 5.19 8.12
C LYS A 224 14.74 6.61 8.68
N SER A 225 14.07 7.61 8.05
CA SER A 225 14.13 9.02 8.45
C SER A 225 13.13 9.34 9.56
#